data_36ecebf7bfd8c8a6b3c9b3f7892c33ab
#
_entry.id   36ecebf7bfd8c8a6b3c9b3f7892c33ab
#
_cell.length_a   1.000
_cell.length_b   1.000
_cell.length_c   1.000
_cell.angle_alpha   90.00
_cell.angle_beta   90.00
_cell.angle_gamma   90.00
#
_symmetry.space_group_name_H-M   'P 1'
#
loop_
_entity.id
_entity.type
_entity.pdbx_description
1 polymer ?
#
loop_
_entity_poly.entity_id
_entity_poly.type
_entity_poly.pdbx_seq_one_letter_code
_entity_poly.pdbx_strand_id
1 'polypeptide(L)'
;MNTNLHTLSDSELLSNLSKLSLKEGATTLAIIVHLIEVNRRGIYRDQGYSSLWAYCVGALKYGEAAAARRATTAKCATKFPELLELIEKREVSLSTVCQIAGVLNAENKSSVIHAVKGKSTGQIRKYLDSLAPRSKVVESIKPVVKSIEKQALATA
;
A
#
# COMPACT_ATOMS: atom_id res chain seq x y z
N MET A 1 2.79 1.79 31.40
CA MET A 1 3.89 2.75 31.18
C MET A 1 3.38 4.14 31.57
N ASN A 2 3.64 4.56 32.82
CA ASN A 2 3.32 5.92 33.27
C ASN A 2 4.57 6.79 33.06
N THR A 3 4.84 7.17 31.84
CA THR A 3 5.85 8.17 31.57
C THR A 3 5.19 9.53 31.78
N ASN A 4 5.55 10.22 32.85
CA ASN A 4 5.06 11.58 33.11
C ASN A 4 5.72 12.52 32.07
N LEU A 5 5.14 12.59 30.88
CA LEU A 5 5.67 13.37 29.75
C LEU A 5 5.73 14.87 30.05
N HIS A 6 4.91 15.34 31.01
CA HIS A 6 4.85 16.75 31.39
C HIS A 6 6.10 17.25 32.15
N THR A 7 6.94 16.34 32.65
CA THR A 7 8.18 16.68 33.38
C THR A 7 9.42 16.66 32.46
N LEU A 8 9.28 16.21 31.20
CA LEU A 8 10.38 16.19 30.25
C LEU A 8 10.59 17.58 29.63
N SER A 9 11.85 17.92 29.39
CA SER A 9 12.18 19.05 28.54
C SER A 9 11.80 18.78 27.08
N ASP A 10 11.61 19.83 26.29
CA ASP A 10 11.29 19.69 24.84
C ASP A 10 12.35 18.86 24.12
N SER A 11 13.62 19.05 24.45
CA SER A 11 14.73 18.29 23.86
C SER A 11 14.67 16.80 24.18
N GLU A 12 14.35 16.43 25.41
CA GLU A 12 14.17 15.03 25.81
C GLU A 12 12.95 14.42 25.14
N LEU A 13 11.84 15.16 25.06
CA LEU A 13 10.62 14.71 24.40
C LEU A 13 10.88 14.44 22.90
N LEU A 14 11.53 15.34 22.21
CA LEU A 14 11.88 15.17 20.79
C LEU A 14 12.87 14.02 20.56
N SER A 15 13.88 13.88 21.42
CA SER A 15 14.83 12.75 21.38
C SER A 15 14.13 11.42 21.57
N ASN A 16 13.23 11.32 22.54
CA ASN A 16 12.47 10.11 22.81
C ASN A 16 11.53 9.76 21.64
N LEU A 17 10.86 10.76 21.09
CA LEU A 17 10.00 10.57 19.91
C LEU A 17 10.79 10.07 18.69
N SER A 18 11.97 10.63 18.44
CA SER A 18 12.87 10.15 17.39
C SER A 18 13.26 8.68 17.56
N LYS A 19 13.66 8.29 18.79
CA LYS A 19 14.01 6.90 19.10
C LYS A 19 12.82 5.95 18.91
N LEU A 20 11.63 6.35 19.33
CA LEU A 20 10.41 5.55 19.14
C LEU A 20 10.06 5.39 17.66
N SER A 21 10.18 6.46 16.88
CA SER A 21 9.95 6.41 15.44
C SER A 21 10.94 5.50 14.71
N LEU A 22 12.22 5.49 15.13
CA LEU A 22 13.22 4.55 14.60
C LEU A 22 12.85 3.11 14.94
N LYS A 23 12.45 2.85 16.18
CA LYS A 23 12.03 1.53 16.64
C LYS A 23 10.76 1.03 15.91
N GLU A 24 9.79 1.91 15.68
CA GLU A 24 8.61 1.59 14.90
C GLU A 24 8.97 1.15 13.47
N GLY A 25 9.87 1.88 12.79
CA GLY A 25 10.35 1.51 11.46
C GLY A 25 11.03 0.14 11.44
N ALA A 26 11.94 -0.12 12.37
CA ALA A 26 12.63 -1.41 12.48
C ALA A 26 11.64 -2.55 12.78
N THR A 27 10.67 -2.32 13.67
CA THR A 27 9.61 -3.30 13.97
C THR A 27 8.73 -3.56 12.74
N THR A 28 8.37 -2.53 12.00
CA THR A 28 7.59 -2.67 10.76
C THR A 28 8.33 -3.50 9.73
N LEU A 29 9.62 -3.24 9.52
CA LEU A 29 10.45 -4.04 8.61
C LEU A 29 10.52 -5.50 9.04
N ALA A 30 10.76 -5.76 10.33
CA ALA A 30 10.77 -7.12 10.88
C ALA A 30 9.44 -7.85 10.61
N ILE A 31 8.30 -7.17 10.80
CA ILE A 31 6.99 -7.73 10.47
C ILE A 31 6.90 -8.10 8.98
N ILE A 32 7.35 -7.24 8.07
CA ILE A 32 7.32 -7.53 6.63
C ILE A 32 8.16 -8.77 6.31
N VAL A 33 9.36 -8.89 6.87
CA VAL A 33 10.23 -10.06 6.67
C VAL A 33 9.56 -11.35 7.17
N HIS A 34 8.90 -11.31 8.34
CA HIS A 34 8.14 -12.46 8.84
C HIS A 34 6.93 -12.78 7.96
N LEU A 35 6.22 -11.78 7.45
CA LEU A 35 5.08 -11.98 6.55
C LEU A 35 5.51 -12.58 5.20
N ILE A 36 6.69 -12.27 4.71
CA ILE A 36 7.28 -12.94 3.53
C ILE A 36 7.38 -14.44 3.79
N GLU A 37 7.92 -14.82 4.95
CA GLU A 37 8.09 -16.23 5.30
C GLU A 37 6.76 -16.95 5.58
N VAL A 38 5.83 -16.29 6.27
CA VAL A 38 4.45 -16.78 6.46
C VAL A 38 3.77 -17.02 5.11
N ASN A 39 3.96 -16.12 4.14
CA ASN A 39 3.41 -16.26 2.81
C ASN A 39 4.09 -17.40 2.02
N ARG A 40 5.42 -17.51 2.11
CA ARG A 40 6.19 -18.56 1.42
C ARG A 40 5.81 -19.95 1.90
N ARG A 41 5.64 -20.14 3.23
CA ARG A 41 5.24 -21.42 3.83
C ARG A 41 3.73 -21.70 3.72
N GLY A 42 2.91 -20.71 3.40
CA GLY A 42 1.46 -20.86 3.36
C GLY A 42 0.78 -20.97 4.73
N ILE A 43 1.48 -20.65 5.83
CA ILE A 43 1.02 -20.83 7.23
C ILE A 43 -0.36 -20.22 7.48
N TYR A 44 -0.67 -19.10 6.84
CA TYR A 44 -1.98 -18.45 6.98
C TYR A 44 -3.14 -19.36 6.50
N ARG A 45 -2.91 -20.25 5.55
CA ARG A 45 -3.92 -21.22 5.05
C ARG A 45 -4.18 -22.31 6.09
N ASP A 46 -3.13 -22.82 6.73
CA ASP A 46 -3.24 -23.83 7.79
C ASP A 46 -4.02 -23.29 8.99
N GLN A 47 -4.02 -21.96 9.17
CA GLN A 47 -4.80 -21.27 10.18
C GLN A 47 -6.21 -20.83 9.69
N GLY A 48 -6.65 -21.29 8.53
CA GLY A 48 -8.00 -21.06 8.01
C GLY A 48 -8.21 -19.71 7.32
N TYR A 49 -7.15 -18.97 6.99
CA TYR A 49 -7.28 -17.70 6.29
C TYR A 49 -7.10 -17.86 4.78
N SER A 50 -7.99 -17.24 4.00
CA SER A 50 -7.99 -17.33 2.53
C SER A 50 -6.82 -16.56 1.88
N SER A 51 -6.21 -15.62 2.58
CA SER A 51 -5.13 -14.80 2.05
C SER A 51 -4.25 -14.23 3.17
N LEU A 52 -3.02 -13.80 2.80
CA LEU A 52 -2.14 -13.08 3.72
C LEU A 52 -2.79 -11.80 4.27
N TRP A 53 -3.61 -11.11 3.46
CA TRP A 53 -4.38 -9.95 3.92
C TRP A 53 -5.40 -10.35 4.99
N ALA A 54 -6.19 -11.39 4.74
CA ALA A 54 -7.17 -11.89 5.71
C ALA A 54 -6.51 -12.32 7.03
N TYR A 55 -5.32 -12.92 6.96
CA TYR A 55 -4.51 -13.25 8.12
C TYR A 55 -4.08 -11.98 8.89
N CYS A 56 -3.60 -10.95 8.18
CA CYS A 56 -3.22 -9.69 8.82
C CYS A 56 -4.40 -9.02 9.53
N VAL A 57 -5.60 -9.06 8.96
CA VAL A 57 -6.82 -8.51 9.58
C VAL A 57 -7.29 -9.38 10.74
N GLY A 58 -7.44 -10.68 10.51
CA GLY A 58 -8.07 -11.61 11.44
C GLY A 58 -7.18 -12.00 12.61
N ALA A 59 -5.95 -12.45 12.34
CA ALA A 59 -5.01 -12.93 13.35
C ALA A 59 -4.22 -11.78 13.99
N LEU A 60 -3.66 -10.89 13.17
CA LEU A 60 -2.79 -9.81 13.65
C LEU A 60 -3.55 -8.54 14.03
N LYS A 61 -4.87 -8.50 13.81
CA LYS A 61 -5.76 -7.39 14.20
C LYS A 61 -5.39 -6.04 13.57
N TYR A 62 -4.77 -6.03 12.40
CA TYR A 62 -4.55 -4.78 11.67
C TYR A 62 -5.85 -4.29 11.03
N GLY A 63 -6.04 -2.97 11.00
CA GLY A 63 -7.09 -2.37 10.15
C GLY A 63 -6.82 -2.68 8.67
N GLU A 64 -7.87 -2.76 7.86
CA GLU A 64 -7.84 -3.22 6.47
C GLU A 64 -6.76 -2.54 5.61
N ALA A 65 -6.65 -1.21 5.69
CA ALA A 65 -5.65 -0.46 4.94
C ALA A 65 -4.20 -0.76 5.40
N ALA A 66 -4.00 -0.99 6.69
CA ALA A 66 -2.69 -1.36 7.25
C ALA A 66 -2.31 -2.80 6.87
N ALA A 67 -3.29 -3.72 6.89
CA ALA A 67 -3.14 -5.10 6.42
C ALA A 67 -2.81 -5.16 4.93
N ALA A 68 -3.53 -4.38 4.11
CA ALA A 68 -3.29 -4.31 2.67
C ALA A 68 -1.86 -3.83 2.35
N ARG A 69 -1.39 -2.76 3.01
CA ARG A 69 -0.01 -2.28 2.82
C ARG A 69 1.03 -3.34 3.18
N ARG A 70 0.86 -4.04 4.30
CA ARG A 70 1.81 -5.07 4.75
C ARG A 70 1.80 -6.29 3.85
N ALA A 71 0.63 -6.83 3.52
CA ALA A 71 0.50 -8.00 2.67
C ALA A 71 1.03 -7.73 1.24
N THR A 72 0.72 -6.57 0.67
CA THR A 72 1.21 -6.17 -0.66
C THR A 72 2.73 -5.97 -0.64
N THR A 73 3.27 -5.29 0.38
CA THR A 73 4.73 -5.09 0.49
C THR A 73 5.45 -6.43 0.65
N ALA A 74 4.96 -7.34 1.48
CA ALA A 74 5.56 -8.67 1.65
C ALA A 74 5.59 -9.44 0.32
N LYS A 75 4.50 -9.47 -0.43
CA LYS A 75 4.43 -10.12 -1.76
C LYS A 75 5.35 -9.45 -2.78
N CYS A 76 5.44 -8.11 -2.78
CA CYS A 76 6.28 -7.36 -3.69
C CYS A 76 7.77 -7.58 -3.37
N ALA A 77 8.16 -7.51 -2.09
CA ALA A 77 9.52 -7.71 -1.63
C ALA A 77 10.02 -9.16 -1.82
N THR A 78 9.12 -10.14 -1.90
CA THR A 78 9.48 -11.51 -2.32
C THR A 78 10.04 -11.55 -3.73
N LYS A 79 9.52 -10.68 -4.63
CA LYS A 79 9.99 -10.58 -6.02
C LYS A 79 11.15 -9.61 -6.19
N PHE A 80 11.18 -8.58 -5.36
CA PHE A 80 12.13 -7.45 -5.42
C PHE A 80 12.71 -7.20 -4.02
N PRO A 81 13.68 -8.04 -3.56
CA PRO A 81 14.25 -7.97 -2.21
C PRO A 81 14.90 -6.62 -1.88
N GLU A 82 15.39 -5.91 -2.90
CA GLU A 82 15.97 -4.57 -2.76
C GLU A 82 15.03 -3.54 -2.12
N LEU A 83 13.72 -3.77 -2.17
CA LEU A 83 12.74 -2.92 -1.50
C LEU A 83 12.89 -2.91 0.02
N LEU A 84 13.38 -4.01 0.61
CA LEU A 84 13.58 -4.10 2.07
C LEU A 84 14.64 -3.11 2.55
N GLU A 85 15.77 -2.99 1.83
CA GLU A 85 16.81 -2.02 2.15
C GLU A 85 16.31 -0.57 2.02
N LEU A 86 15.47 -0.29 1.02
CA LEU A 86 14.91 1.03 0.80
C LEU A 86 13.90 1.41 1.89
N ILE A 87 13.14 0.43 2.39
CA ILE A 87 12.23 0.61 3.52
C ILE A 87 13.04 0.84 4.80
N GLU A 88 14.12 0.08 5.01
CA GLU A 88 15.01 0.24 6.16
C GLU A 88 15.63 1.63 6.20
N LYS A 89 16.14 2.11 5.05
CA LYS A 89 16.70 3.45 4.89
C LYS A 89 15.65 4.55 4.89
N ARG A 90 14.36 4.22 4.98
CA ARG A 90 13.22 5.15 4.90
C ARG A 90 13.14 5.95 3.59
N GLU A 91 13.78 5.47 2.53
CA GLU A 91 13.72 6.05 1.20
C GLU A 91 12.39 5.75 0.50
N VAL A 92 11.75 4.63 0.89
CA VAL A 92 10.47 4.17 0.34
C VAL A 92 9.56 3.71 1.49
N SER A 93 8.30 4.15 1.48
CA SER A 93 7.29 3.72 2.46
C SER A 93 6.50 2.50 1.98
N LEU A 94 5.81 1.81 2.90
CA LEU A 94 4.87 0.73 2.52
C LEU A 94 3.77 1.22 1.57
N SER A 95 3.32 2.47 1.74
CA SER A 95 2.33 3.08 0.85
C SER A 95 2.88 3.30 -0.55
N THR A 96 4.16 3.68 -0.67
CA THR A 96 4.86 3.80 -1.96
C THR A 96 4.96 2.45 -2.64
N VAL A 97 5.38 1.40 -1.92
CA VAL A 97 5.43 0.04 -2.47
C VAL A 97 4.06 -0.40 -3.02
N CYS A 98 2.98 -0.14 -2.28
CA CYS A 98 1.63 -0.48 -2.76
C CYS A 98 1.26 0.25 -4.06
N GLN A 99 1.69 1.50 -4.24
CA GLN A 99 1.39 2.26 -5.46
C GLN A 99 2.13 1.70 -6.68
N ILE A 100 3.38 1.28 -6.51
CA ILE A 100 4.21 0.77 -7.61
C ILE A 100 4.07 -0.73 -7.86
N ALA A 101 3.50 -1.49 -6.92
CA ALA A 101 3.43 -2.96 -6.99
C ALA A 101 2.76 -3.48 -8.26
N GLY A 102 1.79 -2.74 -8.82
CA GLY A 102 1.08 -3.13 -10.05
C GLY A 102 1.83 -2.86 -11.34
N VAL A 103 2.85 -1.99 -11.32
CA VAL A 103 3.62 -1.60 -12.51
C VAL A 103 5.06 -2.09 -12.46
N LEU A 104 5.54 -2.51 -11.28
CA LEU A 104 6.91 -2.93 -11.05
C LEU A 104 7.17 -4.31 -11.69
N ASN A 105 8.19 -4.38 -12.53
CA ASN A 105 8.66 -5.62 -13.16
C ASN A 105 10.20 -5.67 -13.22
N ALA A 106 10.77 -6.78 -13.69
CA ALA A 106 12.22 -6.99 -13.73
C ALA A 106 12.95 -5.96 -14.61
N GLU A 107 12.29 -5.48 -15.67
CA GLU A 107 12.90 -4.58 -16.66
C GLU A 107 12.90 -3.13 -16.16
N ASN A 108 11.79 -2.70 -15.49
CA ASN A 108 11.61 -1.31 -15.07
C ASN A 108 11.94 -1.04 -13.59
N LYS A 109 12.27 -2.06 -12.79
CA LYS A 109 12.44 -1.92 -11.34
C LYS A 109 13.43 -0.81 -10.96
N SER A 110 14.56 -0.72 -11.61
CA SER A 110 15.59 0.27 -11.30
C SER A 110 15.10 1.70 -11.57
N SER A 111 14.45 1.94 -12.71
CA SER A 111 13.94 3.25 -13.09
C SER A 111 12.75 3.67 -12.21
N VAL A 112 11.82 2.75 -11.94
CA VAL A 112 10.65 3.03 -11.07
C VAL A 112 11.09 3.31 -9.64
N ILE A 113 11.98 2.48 -9.07
CA ILE A 113 12.51 2.68 -7.72
C ILE A 113 13.22 4.03 -7.61
N HIS A 114 14.10 4.35 -8.57
CA HIS A 114 14.79 5.63 -8.57
C HIS A 114 13.81 6.83 -8.66
N ALA A 115 12.78 6.70 -9.46
CA ALA A 115 11.77 7.76 -9.64
C ALA A 115 10.91 8.01 -8.41
N VAL A 116 10.70 7.01 -7.53
CA VAL A 116 9.81 7.14 -6.36
C VAL A 116 10.53 7.42 -5.05
N LYS A 117 11.86 7.30 -5.00
CA LYS A 117 12.66 7.59 -3.79
C LYS A 117 12.40 8.99 -3.28
N GLY A 118 12.05 9.13 -2.00
CA GLY A 118 11.81 10.42 -1.34
C GLY A 118 10.64 11.23 -1.90
N LYS A 119 9.81 10.66 -2.77
CA LYS A 119 8.66 11.35 -3.35
C LYS A 119 7.41 11.21 -2.49
N SER A 120 6.57 12.25 -2.52
CA SER A 120 5.26 12.22 -1.91
C SER A 120 4.30 11.33 -2.71
N THR A 121 3.24 10.83 -2.05
CA THR A 121 2.18 10.02 -2.68
C THR A 121 1.60 10.67 -3.94
N GLY A 122 1.42 11.99 -3.94
CA GLY A 122 0.90 12.72 -5.10
C GLY A 122 1.89 12.79 -6.27
N GLN A 123 3.18 12.95 -5.98
CA GLN A 123 4.24 12.93 -7.00
C GLN A 123 4.38 11.54 -7.64
N ILE A 124 4.30 10.49 -6.82
CA ILE A 124 4.32 9.10 -7.29
C ILE A 124 3.13 8.82 -8.20
N ARG A 125 1.92 9.26 -7.81
CA ARG A 125 0.74 9.09 -8.65
C ARG A 125 0.89 9.75 -10.01
N LYS A 126 1.37 11.01 -10.05
CA LYS A 126 1.64 11.73 -11.31
C LYS A 126 2.65 10.99 -12.19
N TYR A 127 3.70 10.45 -11.59
CA TYR A 127 4.69 9.64 -12.30
C TYR A 127 4.06 8.38 -12.89
N LEU A 128 3.27 7.64 -12.11
CA LEU A 128 2.59 6.43 -12.58
C LEU A 128 1.57 6.72 -13.69
N ASP A 129 0.83 7.82 -13.59
CA ASP A 129 -0.10 8.27 -14.63
C ASP A 129 0.63 8.61 -15.95
N SER A 130 1.90 9.05 -15.87
CA SER A 130 2.73 9.29 -17.06
C SER A 130 3.25 8.01 -17.72
N LEU A 131 3.42 6.93 -16.95
CA LEU A 131 3.86 5.63 -17.48
C LEU A 131 2.74 4.86 -18.18
N ALA A 132 1.52 4.97 -17.66
CA ALA A 132 0.34 4.37 -18.24
C ALA A 132 -0.80 5.39 -18.21
N PRO A 133 -0.92 6.25 -19.23
CA PRO A 133 -2.05 7.17 -19.30
C PRO A 133 -3.33 6.35 -19.24
N ARG A 134 -4.12 6.55 -18.19
CA ARG A 134 -5.46 5.96 -18.08
C ARG A 134 -6.18 6.32 -19.36
N SER A 135 -6.55 5.32 -20.18
CA SER A 135 -7.52 5.53 -21.23
C SER A 135 -8.69 6.28 -20.61
N LYS A 136 -8.96 7.49 -21.07
CA LYS A 136 -10.13 8.25 -20.64
C LYS A 136 -11.31 7.32 -20.85
N VAL A 137 -11.92 6.87 -19.77
CA VAL A 137 -13.24 6.26 -19.85
C VAL A 137 -14.11 7.38 -20.36
N VAL A 138 -14.40 7.34 -21.65
CA VAL A 138 -15.42 8.19 -22.25
C VAL A 138 -16.70 7.64 -21.65
N GLU A 139 -17.18 8.29 -20.60
CA GLU A 139 -18.56 8.11 -20.14
C GLU A 139 -19.47 8.53 -21.29
N SER A 140 -19.73 7.61 -22.20
CA SER A 140 -20.85 7.74 -23.12
C SER A 140 -22.11 7.41 -22.34
N ILE A 141 -22.57 8.34 -21.51
CA ILE A 141 -23.95 8.38 -21.04
C ILE A 141 -24.78 8.64 -22.28
N LYS A 142 -25.19 7.56 -22.95
CA LYS A 142 -26.26 7.67 -23.95
C LYS A 142 -27.54 7.90 -23.16
N PRO A 143 -28.24 9.05 -23.34
CA PRO A 143 -29.52 9.24 -22.67
C PRO A 143 -30.51 8.23 -23.23
N VAL A 144 -30.97 7.30 -22.39
CA VAL A 144 -32.04 6.33 -22.68
C VAL A 144 -33.42 7.03 -22.59
N VAL A 145 -33.58 8.16 -23.23
CA VAL A 145 -34.85 8.91 -23.19
C VAL A 145 -35.33 9.20 -24.60
N LYS A 146 -35.49 8.16 -25.43
CA LYS A 146 -36.23 8.31 -26.70
C LYS A 146 -37.07 7.10 -27.11
N SER A 147 -37.41 6.19 -26.21
CA SER A 147 -38.19 5.00 -26.57
C SER A 147 -39.60 4.96 -25.95
N ILE A 148 -40.01 5.91 -25.16
CA ILE A 148 -41.33 5.85 -24.47
C ILE A 148 -42.39 6.66 -25.21
N GLU A 149 -42.03 7.64 -26.01
CA GLU A 149 -43.02 8.46 -26.71
C GLU A 149 -43.59 7.87 -28.01
N LYS A 150 -43.01 6.77 -28.54
CA LYS A 150 -43.52 6.16 -29.78
C LYS A 150 -44.51 5.02 -29.58
N GLN A 151 -44.77 4.58 -28.35
CA GLN A 151 -45.75 3.53 -28.05
C GLN A 151 -47.10 4.06 -27.55
N ALA A 152 -47.20 5.34 -27.18
CA ALA A 152 -48.44 5.92 -26.71
C ALA A 152 -49.34 6.49 -27.84
N LEU A 153 -48.87 6.55 -29.09
CA LEU A 153 -49.62 7.08 -30.24
C LEU A 153 -50.14 5.99 -31.20
N ALA A 154 -49.98 4.72 -30.86
CA ALA A 154 -50.46 3.60 -31.69
C ALA A 154 -51.69 2.87 -31.15
N THR A 155 -52.31 3.37 -30.07
CA THR A 155 -53.55 2.83 -29.47
C THR A 155 -54.54 3.96 -29.14
N ALA A 156 -54.90 4.68 -30.14
CA ALA A 156 -56.10 5.51 -30.11
C ALA A 156 -56.86 5.32 -31.43
#